data_7a7e148e35860b0311e9451411f1459c
#
_entry.id   7a7e148e35860b0311e9451411f1459c
#
_cell.length_a   1.000
_cell.length_b   1.000
_cell.length_c   1.000
_cell.angle_alpha   90.00
_cell.angle_beta   90.00
_cell.angle_gamma   90.00
#
_symmetry.space_group_name_H-M   'P 1'
#
loop_
_entity.id
_entity.type
_entity.pdbx_description
1 polymer ?
#
loop_
_entity_poly.entity_id
_entity_poly.type
_entity_poly.pdbx_seq_one_letter_code
_entity_poly.pdbx_strand_id
1 'polypeptide(L)'
;MATDLTAPRTVSRADVTPIQRRTLRLLFTTQIIGGIGVTIGIAVGALLAARIAGTAMAGVAQSAAVVGAALLAVPVTRIMARHGRRPGLVVAYTVGAVGGVLVVLAAATRWVPLLFLGMLLFGGGTAANLQARYTAVDLAEPARRGRQLSLIVWATTIGAVAAPNFAALADRVTTGWGLPPLAGPFAFSSVAFVLAAVVLLGLLRPDPLLTARRLAAAVAPATGGGTPAAAPVGARAPRGAGMWAAWSVVRGRPAARLGIAAVAVGHLVMVAVMSMTPVRLGESHADADVLRLVGIVLSLHIAGMYALSPLVGWLTDRLGRRAVILGGVGLLLAACAVAGTAGHHTPRLSVGLVLLGLGWSGTMVAGSTLLSESVPAWVRPSVQGLSDLIMGLAGAGAAVASGFVMQSAGYPVLTLLAAVAVVPLVALALRPVPTRAPDKEG
;
A
#
# COMPACT_ATOMS: atom_id res chain seq x y z
N MET A 1 34.44 -26.90 -36.25
CA MET A 1 34.09 -25.59 -35.79
C MET A 1 32.81 -25.76 -34.97
N ALA A 2 32.96 -25.99 -33.65
CA ALA A 2 31.85 -26.31 -32.76
C ALA A 2 31.32 -24.99 -32.20
N THR A 3 30.05 -24.71 -32.47
CA THR A 3 29.31 -23.57 -31.91
C THR A 3 29.09 -23.81 -30.41
N ASP A 4 29.77 -23.03 -29.61
CA ASP A 4 29.64 -22.93 -28.16
C ASP A 4 28.22 -22.45 -27.81
N LEU A 5 27.33 -23.40 -27.52
CA LEU A 5 26.01 -23.11 -26.96
C LEU A 5 26.24 -22.64 -25.52
N THR A 6 26.35 -21.33 -25.35
CA THR A 6 26.49 -20.66 -24.05
C THR A 6 25.48 -21.19 -23.03
N ALA A 7 26.01 -21.94 -22.07
CA ALA A 7 25.27 -22.36 -20.89
C ALA A 7 24.58 -21.16 -20.24
N PRO A 8 23.37 -21.29 -19.72
CA PRO A 8 22.65 -20.19 -19.10
C PRO A 8 23.49 -19.66 -17.92
N ARG A 9 23.92 -18.39 -18.00
CA ARG A 9 24.69 -17.73 -16.94
C ARG A 9 23.97 -17.91 -15.61
N THR A 10 24.60 -18.63 -14.71
CA THR A 10 24.14 -18.75 -13.31
C THR A 10 24.29 -17.38 -12.66
N VAL A 11 23.16 -16.75 -12.29
CA VAL A 11 23.15 -15.46 -11.61
C VAL A 11 23.82 -15.64 -10.24
N SER A 12 25.01 -15.06 -10.06
CA SER A 12 25.73 -15.12 -8.79
C SER A 12 25.18 -14.08 -7.80
N ARG A 13 25.48 -14.25 -6.50
CA ARG A 13 25.15 -13.23 -5.48
C ARG A 13 25.77 -11.85 -5.80
N ALA A 14 26.90 -11.79 -6.47
CA ALA A 14 27.54 -10.56 -6.90
C ALA A 14 26.71 -9.78 -7.93
N ASP A 15 25.93 -10.50 -8.78
CA ASP A 15 25.08 -9.88 -9.81
C ASP A 15 23.78 -9.30 -9.25
N VAL A 16 23.37 -9.67 -8.01
CA VAL A 16 22.09 -9.25 -7.41
C VAL A 16 22.13 -7.79 -6.97
N THR A 17 23.25 -7.33 -6.42
CA THR A 17 23.38 -5.95 -5.88
C THR A 17 23.10 -4.86 -6.91
N PRO A 18 23.68 -4.87 -8.13
CA PRO A 18 23.36 -3.87 -9.15
C PRO A 18 21.93 -3.94 -9.64
N ILE A 19 21.35 -5.16 -9.78
CA ILE A 19 19.95 -5.35 -10.14
C ILE A 19 19.05 -4.72 -9.07
N GLN A 20 19.31 -5.01 -7.79
CA GLN A 20 18.53 -4.48 -6.69
C GLN A 20 18.60 -2.95 -6.59
N ARG A 21 19.79 -2.35 -6.74
CA ARG A 21 19.95 -0.89 -6.76
C ARG A 21 19.17 -0.24 -7.89
N ARG A 22 19.22 -0.83 -9.10
CA ARG A 22 18.45 -0.36 -10.25
C ARG A 22 16.95 -0.48 -9.98
N THR A 23 16.48 -1.62 -9.48
CA THR A 23 15.08 -1.84 -9.11
C THR A 23 14.61 -0.79 -8.12
N LEU A 24 15.36 -0.52 -7.05
CA LEU A 24 14.98 0.48 -6.05
C LEU A 24 14.88 1.89 -6.64
N ARG A 25 15.83 2.30 -7.50
CA ARG A 25 15.77 3.63 -8.15
C ARG A 25 14.54 3.75 -9.04
N LEU A 26 14.23 2.73 -9.83
CA LEU A 26 13.05 2.71 -10.70
C LEU A 26 11.75 2.76 -9.89
N LEU A 27 11.65 1.92 -8.87
CA LEU A 27 10.47 1.91 -7.99
C LEU A 27 10.31 3.23 -7.26
N PHE A 28 11.38 3.83 -6.76
CA PHE A 28 11.37 5.13 -6.10
C PHE A 28 10.82 6.23 -7.04
N THR A 29 11.33 6.30 -8.25
CA THR A 29 10.87 7.27 -9.26
C THR A 29 9.40 7.04 -9.63
N THR A 30 9.03 5.79 -9.93
CA THR A 30 7.64 5.47 -10.30
C THR A 30 6.67 5.62 -9.13
N GLN A 31 7.14 5.45 -7.89
CA GLN A 31 6.34 5.70 -6.70
C GLN A 31 6.04 7.19 -6.50
N ILE A 32 7.01 8.08 -6.80
CA ILE A 32 6.76 9.53 -6.78
C ILE A 32 5.73 9.89 -7.84
N ILE A 33 5.95 9.47 -9.10
CA ILE A 33 5.06 9.77 -10.22
C ILE A 33 3.65 9.22 -9.97
N GLY A 34 3.54 7.92 -9.61
CA GLY A 34 2.27 7.28 -9.30
C GLY A 34 1.61 7.84 -8.03
N GLY A 35 2.42 8.19 -7.02
CA GLY A 35 1.95 8.81 -5.77
C GLY A 35 1.32 10.18 -6.00
N ILE A 36 1.93 11.02 -6.84
CA ILE A 36 1.34 12.29 -7.28
C ILE A 36 -0.02 12.02 -7.91
N GLY A 37 -0.08 11.09 -8.90
CA GLY A 37 -1.32 10.75 -9.58
C GLY A 37 -2.42 10.27 -8.63
N VAL A 38 -2.12 9.37 -7.70
CA VAL A 38 -3.10 8.89 -6.71
C VAL A 38 -3.59 10.02 -5.82
N THR A 39 -2.69 10.83 -5.26
CA THR A 39 -3.03 11.85 -4.27
C THR A 39 -3.83 13.00 -4.89
N ILE A 40 -3.49 13.43 -6.11
CA ILE A 40 -4.25 14.43 -6.86
C ILE A 40 -5.70 13.95 -7.06
N GLY A 41 -5.88 12.71 -7.54
CA GLY A 41 -7.20 12.15 -7.79
C GLY A 41 -8.03 12.00 -6.52
N ILE A 42 -7.42 11.54 -5.43
CA ILE A 42 -8.09 11.40 -4.13
C ILE A 42 -8.53 12.77 -3.61
N ALA A 43 -7.69 13.80 -3.67
CA ALA A 43 -7.99 15.13 -3.16
C ALA A 43 -9.20 15.77 -3.85
N VAL A 44 -9.37 15.53 -5.16
CA VAL A 44 -10.41 16.15 -5.99
C VAL A 44 -11.63 15.25 -6.20
N GLY A 45 -11.48 13.94 -6.00
CA GLY A 45 -12.51 12.95 -6.29
C GLY A 45 -13.83 13.18 -5.57
N ALA A 46 -13.78 13.51 -4.28
CA ALA A 46 -14.95 13.85 -3.49
C ALA A 46 -15.67 15.11 -4.00
N LEU A 47 -14.91 16.15 -4.35
CA LEU A 47 -15.46 17.41 -4.87
C LEU A 47 -16.13 17.22 -6.23
N LEU A 48 -15.49 16.46 -7.14
CA LEU A 48 -16.05 16.14 -8.44
C LEU A 48 -17.33 15.31 -8.32
N ALA A 49 -17.33 14.32 -7.44
CA ALA A 49 -18.50 13.47 -7.18
C ALA A 49 -19.65 14.29 -6.58
N ALA A 50 -19.37 15.21 -5.65
CA ALA A 50 -20.38 16.11 -5.11
C ALA A 50 -21.02 16.98 -6.19
N ARG A 51 -20.24 17.45 -7.17
CA ARG A 51 -20.73 18.25 -8.31
C ARG A 51 -21.62 17.48 -9.29
N ILE A 52 -21.27 16.20 -9.55
CA ILE A 52 -21.97 15.40 -10.57
C ILE A 52 -23.18 14.68 -9.97
N ALA A 53 -23.04 14.15 -8.75
CA ALA A 53 -23.98 13.21 -8.13
C ALA A 53 -24.58 13.71 -6.80
N GLY A 54 -24.15 14.88 -6.33
CA GLY A 54 -24.56 15.45 -5.03
C GLY A 54 -23.62 15.06 -3.88
N THR A 55 -23.66 15.84 -2.80
CA THR A 55 -22.76 15.74 -1.63
C THR A 55 -22.81 14.36 -0.96
N ALA A 56 -23.98 13.74 -0.89
CA ALA A 56 -24.13 12.39 -0.32
C ALA A 56 -23.30 11.33 -1.07
N MET A 57 -23.07 11.51 -2.37
CA MET A 57 -22.35 10.58 -3.21
C MET A 57 -20.81 10.79 -3.18
N ALA A 58 -20.34 11.89 -2.59
CA ALA A 58 -18.91 12.17 -2.49
C ALA A 58 -18.14 11.08 -1.73
N GLY A 59 -18.65 10.65 -0.58
CA GLY A 59 -18.06 9.59 0.22
C GLY A 59 -18.13 8.22 -0.48
N VAL A 60 -19.20 7.95 -1.20
CA VAL A 60 -19.37 6.70 -1.96
C VAL A 60 -18.35 6.61 -3.09
N ALA A 61 -18.12 7.71 -3.81
CA ALA A 61 -17.11 7.76 -4.88
C ALA A 61 -15.70 7.52 -4.35
N GLN A 62 -15.38 8.13 -3.21
CA GLN A 62 -14.09 7.92 -2.54
C GLN A 62 -13.92 6.47 -2.10
N SER A 63 -14.97 5.87 -1.50
CA SER A 63 -14.99 4.46 -1.11
C SER A 63 -14.84 3.53 -2.33
N ALA A 64 -15.40 3.90 -3.48
CA ALA A 64 -15.25 3.12 -4.72
C ALA A 64 -13.78 2.99 -5.14
N ALA A 65 -12.96 4.06 -5.01
CA ALA A 65 -11.53 3.99 -5.30
C ALA A 65 -10.78 3.06 -4.32
N VAL A 66 -11.12 3.12 -3.02
CA VAL A 66 -10.52 2.25 -1.99
C VAL A 66 -10.90 0.79 -2.22
N VAL A 67 -12.18 0.50 -2.45
CA VAL A 67 -12.68 -0.84 -2.78
C VAL A 67 -12.05 -1.33 -4.08
N GLY A 68 -11.95 -0.46 -5.09
CA GLY A 68 -11.29 -0.76 -6.36
C GLY A 68 -9.85 -1.20 -6.18
N ALA A 69 -9.07 -0.47 -5.36
CA ALA A 69 -7.69 -0.83 -5.04
C ALA A 69 -7.60 -2.23 -4.38
N ALA A 70 -8.49 -2.51 -3.42
CA ALA A 70 -8.53 -3.79 -2.72
C ALA A 70 -8.92 -4.95 -3.66
N LEU A 71 -9.95 -4.76 -4.48
CA LEU A 71 -10.40 -5.78 -5.44
C LEU A 71 -9.36 -6.04 -6.53
N LEU A 72 -8.71 -4.99 -7.06
CA LEU A 72 -7.67 -5.09 -8.08
C LEU A 72 -6.39 -5.73 -7.56
N ALA A 73 -6.12 -5.69 -6.24
CA ALA A 73 -4.99 -6.38 -5.64
C ALA A 73 -4.98 -7.88 -5.99
N VAL A 74 -6.15 -8.53 -6.10
CA VAL A 74 -6.28 -9.96 -6.39
C VAL A 74 -5.84 -10.31 -7.83
N PRO A 75 -6.41 -9.75 -8.90
CA PRO A 75 -5.99 -10.07 -10.26
C PRO A 75 -4.56 -9.62 -10.55
N VAL A 76 -4.14 -8.46 -10.05
CA VAL A 76 -2.78 -7.93 -10.19
C VAL A 76 -1.76 -8.90 -9.59
N THR A 77 -1.98 -9.38 -8.38
CA THR A 77 -1.06 -10.32 -7.74
C THR A 77 -1.09 -11.71 -8.36
N ARG A 78 -2.21 -12.13 -8.97
CA ARG A 78 -2.25 -13.36 -9.82
C ARG A 78 -1.35 -13.22 -11.04
N ILE A 79 -1.37 -12.06 -11.70
CA ILE A 79 -0.47 -11.77 -12.82
C ILE A 79 0.98 -11.78 -12.34
N MET A 80 1.28 -11.13 -11.21
CA MET A 80 2.62 -11.12 -10.61
C MET A 80 3.12 -12.53 -10.25
N ALA A 81 2.25 -13.36 -9.69
CA ALA A 81 2.59 -14.73 -9.34
C ALA A 81 2.97 -15.59 -10.55
N ARG A 82 2.35 -15.34 -11.71
CA ARG A 82 2.58 -16.11 -12.94
C ARG A 82 3.70 -15.54 -13.81
N HIS A 83 3.75 -14.22 -13.96
CA HIS A 83 4.56 -13.54 -14.98
C HIS A 83 5.62 -12.59 -14.40
N GLY A 84 5.70 -12.45 -13.07
CA GLY A 84 6.63 -11.53 -12.38
C GLY A 84 6.01 -10.19 -12.02
N ARG A 85 6.80 -9.34 -11.36
CA ARG A 85 6.35 -8.04 -10.85
C ARG A 85 6.02 -7.03 -11.95
N ARG A 86 6.86 -7.00 -12.98
CA ARG A 86 6.75 -6.02 -14.07
C ARG A 86 5.37 -6.01 -14.70
N PRO A 87 4.83 -7.10 -15.27
CA PRO A 87 3.52 -7.07 -15.90
C PRO A 87 2.39 -6.75 -14.93
N GLY A 88 2.48 -7.18 -13.68
CA GLY A 88 1.46 -6.87 -12.68
C GLY A 88 1.39 -5.38 -12.33
N LEU A 89 2.55 -4.73 -12.13
CA LEU A 89 2.60 -3.28 -11.87
C LEU A 89 2.12 -2.48 -13.08
N VAL A 90 2.54 -2.88 -14.29
CA VAL A 90 2.10 -2.23 -15.55
C VAL A 90 0.59 -2.30 -15.70
N VAL A 91 -0.01 -3.49 -15.53
CA VAL A 91 -1.47 -3.66 -15.61
C VAL A 91 -2.18 -2.80 -14.56
N ALA A 92 -1.70 -2.77 -13.32
CA ALA A 92 -2.31 -2.00 -12.25
C ALA A 92 -2.33 -0.49 -12.55
N TYR A 93 -1.21 0.08 -13.00
CA TYR A 93 -1.15 1.48 -13.41
C TYR A 93 -1.99 1.76 -14.67
N THR A 94 -2.01 0.86 -15.65
CA THR A 94 -2.84 1.01 -16.86
C THR A 94 -4.32 1.02 -16.52
N VAL A 95 -4.77 0.12 -15.65
CA VAL A 95 -6.17 0.10 -15.15
C VAL A 95 -6.49 1.40 -14.42
N GLY A 96 -5.57 1.91 -13.58
CA GLY A 96 -5.71 3.20 -12.92
C GLY A 96 -5.82 4.37 -13.90
N ALA A 97 -5.01 4.37 -14.96
CA ALA A 97 -5.05 5.37 -16.01
C ALA A 97 -6.39 5.36 -16.77
N VAL A 98 -6.87 4.17 -17.14
CA VAL A 98 -8.22 4.01 -17.75
C VAL A 98 -9.28 4.55 -16.80
N GLY A 99 -9.20 4.23 -15.50
CA GLY A 99 -10.10 4.77 -14.47
C GLY A 99 -10.13 6.30 -14.48
N GLY A 100 -8.96 6.95 -14.52
CA GLY A 100 -8.87 8.41 -14.58
C GLY A 100 -9.49 9.00 -15.85
N VAL A 101 -9.27 8.36 -17.01
CA VAL A 101 -9.93 8.77 -18.27
C VAL A 101 -11.44 8.65 -18.18
N LEU A 102 -11.97 7.56 -17.60
CA LEU A 102 -13.40 7.39 -17.40
C LEU A 102 -13.99 8.45 -16.46
N VAL A 103 -13.25 8.88 -15.43
CA VAL A 103 -13.66 9.99 -14.55
C VAL A 103 -13.73 11.31 -15.34
N VAL A 104 -12.75 11.58 -16.21
CA VAL A 104 -12.79 12.76 -17.10
C VAL A 104 -14.00 12.72 -18.03
N LEU A 105 -14.28 11.57 -18.65
CA LEU A 105 -15.47 11.38 -19.50
C LEU A 105 -16.77 11.54 -18.69
N ALA A 106 -16.80 11.02 -17.45
CA ALA A 106 -17.95 11.20 -16.55
C ALA A 106 -18.18 12.66 -16.18
N ALA A 107 -17.10 13.43 -16.00
CA ALA A 107 -17.19 14.88 -15.77
C ALA A 107 -17.79 15.62 -16.98
N ALA A 108 -17.39 15.24 -18.21
CA ALA A 108 -17.89 15.82 -19.44
C ALA A 108 -19.36 15.47 -19.74
N THR A 109 -19.73 14.20 -19.52
CA THR A 109 -21.07 13.67 -19.82
C THR A 109 -22.06 13.79 -18.66
N ARG A 110 -21.58 14.11 -17.45
CA ARG A 110 -22.33 14.08 -16.17
C ARG A 110 -22.99 12.72 -15.87
N TRP A 111 -22.43 11.62 -16.40
CA TRP A 111 -22.98 10.29 -16.23
C TRP A 111 -22.44 9.61 -14.95
N VAL A 112 -23.29 9.55 -13.93
CA VAL A 112 -22.94 9.08 -12.58
C VAL A 112 -22.40 7.65 -12.55
N PRO A 113 -22.97 6.64 -13.24
CA PRO A 113 -22.42 5.28 -13.24
C PRO A 113 -20.98 5.22 -13.77
N LEU A 114 -20.65 6.04 -14.77
CA LEU A 114 -19.30 6.12 -15.33
C LEU A 114 -18.30 6.69 -14.32
N LEU A 115 -18.72 7.67 -13.50
CA LEU A 115 -17.92 8.21 -12.42
C LEU A 115 -17.51 7.11 -11.42
N PHE A 116 -18.47 6.30 -10.95
CA PHE A 116 -18.19 5.24 -10.00
C PHE A 116 -17.32 4.14 -10.59
N LEU A 117 -17.56 3.73 -11.83
CA LEU A 117 -16.69 2.78 -12.54
C LEU A 117 -15.28 3.36 -12.69
N GLY A 118 -15.18 4.62 -13.09
CA GLY A 118 -13.90 5.32 -13.21
C GLY A 118 -13.14 5.37 -11.88
N MET A 119 -13.80 5.75 -10.78
CA MET A 119 -13.18 5.77 -9.45
C MET A 119 -12.76 4.39 -8.98
N LEU A 120 -13.56 3.36 -9.21
CA LEU A 120 -13.22 1.98 -8.88
C LEU A 120 -11.95 1.52 -9.63
N LEU A 121 -11.86 1.75 -10.94
CA LEU A 121 -10.68 1.41 -11.72
C LEU A 121 -9.48 2.31 -11.39
N PHE A 122 -9.70 3.57 -11.02
CA PHE A 122 -8.66 4.49 -10.56
C PHE A 122 -7.91 3.95 -9.34
N GLY A 123 -8.55 3.13 -8.51
CA GLY A 123 -7.93 2.36 -7.45
C GLY A 123 -6.75 1.49 -7.90
N GLY A 124 -6.62 1.20 -9.21
CA GLY A 124 -5.47 0.50 -9.79
C GLY A 124 -4.13 1.19 -9.52
N GLY A 125 -4.09 2.53 -9.57
CA GLY A 125 -2.90 3.30 -9.21
C GLY A 125 -2.49 3.09 -7.75
N THR A 126 -3.46 3.08 -6.84
CA THR A 126 -3.23 2.76 -5.42
C THR A 126 -2.74 1.33 -5.23
N ALA A 127 -3.35 0.35 -5.92
CA ALA A 127 -2.91 -1.04 -5.88
C ALA A 127 -1.47 -1.20 -6.40
N ALA A 128 -1.08 -0.48 -7.46
CA ALA A 128 0.30 -0.47 -7.97
C ALA A 128 1.28 0.09 -6.92
N ASN A 129 0.96 1.22 -6.30
CA ASN A 129 1.79 1.83 -5.26
C ASN A 129 1.96 0.90 -4.05
N LEU A 130 0.90 0.21 -3.62
CA LEU A 130 0.97 -0.77 -2.54
C LEU A 130 1.85 -1.97 -2.89
N GLN A 131 1.80 -2.46 -4.13
CA GLN A 131 2.60 -3.60 -4.58
C GLN A 131 4.08 -3.23 -4.84
N ALA A 132 4.39 -1.97 -5.15
CA ALA A 132 5.76 -1.51 -5.35
C ALA A 132 6.63 -1.71 -4.10
N ARG A 133 6.09 -1.50 -2.88
CA ARG A 133 6.81 -1.75 -1.62
C ARG A 133 7.29 -3.20 -1.47
N TYR A 134 6.49 -4.15 -1.92
CA TYR A 134 6.85 -5.56 -1.88
C TYR A 134 7.88 -5.94 -2.95
N THR A 135 7.78 -5.30 -4.13
CA THR A 135 8.76 -5.48 -5.20
C THR A 135 10.16 -5.04 -4.76
N ALA A 136 10.25 -4.01 -3.91
CA ALA A 136 11.49 -3.51 -3.37
C ALA A 136 12.25 -4.53 -2.49
N VAL A 137 11.55 -5.49 -1.90
CA VAL A 137 12.17 -6.47 -0.98
C VAL A 137 12.41 -7.85 -1.59
N ASP A 138 12.02 -8.07 -2.85
CA ASP A 138 12.15 -9.39 -3.49
C ASP A 138 13.61 -9.88 -3.59
N LEU A 139 14.56 -8.99 -3.87
CA LEU A 139 15.99 -9.26 -3.94
C LEU A 139 16.79 -8.68 -2.75
N ALA A 140 16.08 -8.12 -1.76
CA ALA A 140 16.72 -7.50 -0.60
C ALA A 140 17.32 -8.54 0.34
N GLU A 141 18.53 -8.23 0.85
CA GLU A 141 19.10 -8.96 1.98
C GLU A 141 18.17 -8.88 3.20
N PRO A 142 18.01 -9.99 3.97
CA PRO A 142 17.13 -10.01 5.14
C PRO A 142 17.36 -8.85 6.11
N ALA A 143 18.64 -8.47 6.35
CA ALA A 143 19.02 -7.38 7.24
C ALA A 143 18.64 -5.98 6.75
N ARG A 144 18.24 -5.81 5.48
CA ARG A 144 17.93 -4.51 4.86
C ARG A 144 16.53 -4.39 4.29
N ARG A 145 15.69 -5.41 4.48
CA ARG A 145 14.34 -5.45 3.90
C ARG A 145 13.45 -4.32 4.41
N GLY A 146 13.46 -4.06 5.71
CA GLY A 146 12.69 -2.99 6.32
C GLY A 146 13.08 -1.63 5.75
N ARG A 147 14.39 -1.34 5.69
CA ARG A 147 14.90 -0.09 5.12
C ARG A 147 14.56 0.08 3.64
N GLN A 148 14.63 -0.99 2.84
CA GLN A 148 14.33 -0.89 1.40
C GLN A 148 12.84 -0.74 1.14
N LEU A 149 11.97 -1.41 1.93
CA LEU A 149 10.54 -1.25 1.86
C LEU A 149 10.14 0.17 2.25
N SER A 150 10.68 0.68 3.37
CA SER A 150 10.35 2.01 3.88
C SER A 150 10.81 3.13 2.95
N LEU A 151 11.89 2.93 2.18
CA LEU A 151 12.35 3.89 1.18
C LEU A 151 11.29 4.11 0.09
N ILE A 152 10.61 3.05 -0.34
CA ILE A 152 9.53 3.14 -1.33
C ILE A 152 8.27 3.78 -0.70
N VAL A 153 7.97 3.43 0.54
CA VAL A 153 6.90 4.08 1.30
C VAL A 153 7.18 5.58 1.47
N TRP A 154 8.43 5.95 1.78
CA TRP A 154 8.84 7.35 1.92
C TRP A 154 8.71 8.15 0.61
N ALA A 155 8.93 7.54 -0.54
CA ALA A 155 8.78 8.19 -1.84
C ALA A 155 7.36 8.75 -2.06
N THR A 156 6.32 8.17 -1.41
CA THR A 156 4.96 8.70 -1.45
C THR A 156 4.82 10.06 -0.77
N THR A 157 5.70 10.38 0.20
CA THR A 157 5.69 11.69 0.88
C THR A 157 5.90 12.82 -0.12
N ILE A 158 6.85 12.65 -1.04
CA ILE A 158 7.15 13.63 -2.08
C ILE A 158 5.91 13.84 -2.96
N GLY A 159 5.26 12.74 -3.37
CA GLY A 159 4.02 12.79 -4.13
C GLY A 159 2.89 13.48 -3.38
N ALA A 160 2.68 13.14 -2.12
CA ALA A 160 1.60 13.69 -1.29
C ALA A 160 1.77 15.20 -1.01
N VAL A 161 3.00 15.66 -0.81
CA VAL A 161 3.30 17.11 -0.60
C VAL A 161 3.18 17.89 -1.90
N ALA A 162 3.59 17.35 -3.02
CA ALA A 162 3.51 18.00 -4.32
C ALA A 162 2.09 18.03 -4.91
N ALA A 163 1.28 17.02 -4.61
CA ALA A 163 -0.02 16.77 -5.22
C ALA A 163 -1.01 17.97 -5.19
N PRO A 164 -1.22 18.70 -4.08
CA PRO A 164 -2.16 19.82 -4.07
C PRO A 164 -1.79 20.93 -5.05
N ASN A 165 -0.48 21.22 -5.19
CA ASN A 165 0.01 22.23 -6.12
C ASN A 165 -0.20 21.78 -7.58
N PHE A 166 0.00 20.51 -7.88
CA PHE A 166 -0.25 19.94 -9.20
C PHE A 166 -1.75 19.87 -9.51
N ALA A 167 -2.64 19.65 -8.54
CA ALA A 167 -4.08 19.60 -8.75
C ALA A 167 -4.60 20.95 -9.29
N ALA A 168 -4.21 22.07 -8.66
CA ALA A 168 -4.63 23.39 -9.08
C ALA A 168 -4.06 23.78 -10.47
N LEU A 169 -2.81 23.41 -10.74
CA LEU A 169 -2.19 23.63 -12.05
C LEU A 169 -2.90 22.80 -13.14
N ALA A 170 -3.14 21.52 -12.87
CA ALA A 170 -3.82 20.61 -13.77
C ALA A 170 -5.20 21.14 -14.16
N ASP A 171 -5.98 21.61 -13.18
CA ASP A 171 -7.32 22.12 -13.41
C ASP A 171 -7.28 23.39 -14.28
N ARG A 172 -6.39 24.34 -13.99
CA ARG A 172 -6.23 25.57 -14.80
C ARG A 172 -5.85 25.27 -16.26
N VAL A 173 -4.85 24.40 -16.48
CA VAL A 173 -4.37 24.08 -17.81
C VAL A 173 -5.45 23.38 -18.63
N THR A 174 -6.13 22.41 -18.06
CA THR A 174 -7.13 21.61 -18.79
C THR A 174 -8.45 22.33 -18.98
N THR A 175 -8.82 23.25 -18.09
CA THR A 175 -9.97 24.13 -18.29
C THR A 175 -9.72 25.08 -19.48
N GLY A 176 -8.48 25.54 -19.66
CA GLY A 176 -8.06 26.25 -20.88
C GLY A 176 -8.19 25.45 -22.17
N TRP A 177 -8.20 24.12 -22.07
CA TRP A 177 -8.42 23.21 -23.22
C TRP A 177 -9.90 22.79 -23.38
N GLY A 178 -10.80 23.37 -22.61
CA GLY A 178 -12.24 23.09 -22.66
C GLY A 178 -12.71 21.87 -21.86
N LEU A 179 -11.84 21.28 -21.00
CA LEU A 179 -12.29 20.24 -20.09
C LEU A 179 -13.13 20.84 -18.94
N PRO A 180 -14.12 20.08 -18.42
CA PRO A 180 -14.89 20.52 -17.26
C PRO A 180 -13.99 20.77 -16.04
N PRO A 181 -14.32 21.74 -15.19
CA PRO A 181 -13.63 21.97 -13.93
C PRO A 181 -13.57 20.71 -13.06
N LEU A 182 -12.45 20.49 -12.37
CA LEU A 182 -12.12 19.31 -11.57
C LEU A 182 -11.84 18.02 -12.36
N ALA A 183 -11.97 18.03 -13.70
CA ALA A 183 -11.57 16.89 -14.55
C ALA A 183 -10.06 16.84 -14.78
N GLY A 184 -9.40 17.99 -14.83
CA GLY A 184 -7.98 18.15 -15.09
C GLY A 184 -7.07 17.32 -14.19
N PRO A 185 -7.25 17.33 -12.88
CA PRO A 185 -6.51 16.49 -11.96
C PRO A 185 -6.51 15.00 -12.33
N PHE A 186 -7.63 14.45 -12.79
CA PHE A 186 -7.73 13.06 -13.25
C PHE A 186 -7.03 12.80 -14.59
N ALA A 187 -7.07 13.78 -15.50
CA ALA A 187 -6.30 13.70 -16.74
C ALA A 187 -4.79 13.63 -16.45
N PHE A 188 -4.28 14.49 -15.57
CA PHE A 188 -2.89 14.46 -15.11
C PHE A 188 -2.53 13.16 -14.38
N SER A 189 -3.43 12.66 -13.53
CA SER A 189 -3.25 11.37 -12.87
C SER A 189 -3.12 10.23 -13.89
N SER A 190 -3.95 10.25 -14.94
CA SER A 190 -3.90 9.25 -16.01
C SER A 190 -2.57 9.30 -16.76
N VAL A 191 -2.08 10.50 -17.09
CA VAL A 191 -0.76 10.67 -17.71
C VAL A 191 0.36 10.17 -16.78
N ALA A 192 0.31 10.50 -15.49
CA ALA A 192 1.27 10.02 -14.49
C ALA A 192 1.29 8.49 -14.41
N PHE A 193 0.12 7.85 -14.40
CA PHE A 193 0.01 6.39 -14.36
C PHE A 193 0.54 5.74 -15.66
N VAL A 194 0.22 6.29 -16.82
CA VAL A 194 0.78 5.82 -18.10
C VAL A 194 2.30 5.95 -18.10
N LEU A 195 2.85 7.09 -17.66
CA LEU A 195 4.29 7.29 -17.56
C LEU A 195 4.95 6.27 -16.61
N ALA A 196 4.37 6.04 -15.44
CA ALA A 196 4.85 5.01 -14.51
C ALA A 196 4.81 3.61 -15.14
N ALA A 197 3.72 3.27 -15.85
CA ALA A 197 3.58 1.99 -16.56
C ALA A 197 4.64 1.82 -17.64
N VAL A 198 4.87 2.84 -18.46
CA VAL A 198 5.88 2.83 -19.55
C VAL A 198 7.30 2.69 -18.98
N VAL A 199 7.64 3.45 -17.94
CA VAL A 199 8.94 3.34 -17.25
C VAL A 199 9.17 1.93 -16.71
N LEU A 200 8.19 1.34 -16.05
CA LEU A 200 8.30 -0.02 -15.53
C LEU A 200 8.35 -1.06 -16.64
N LEU A 201 7.55 -0.91 -17.69
CA LEU A 201 7.53 -1.83 -18.83
C LEU A 201 8.89 -1.87 -19.55
N GLY A 202 9.52 -0.71 -19.76
CA GLY A 202 10.80 -0.60 -20.44
C GLY A 202 12.00 -0.97 -19.56
N LEU A 203 12.02 -0.47 -18.31
CA LEU A 203 13.24 -0.44 -17.51
C LEU A 203 13.29 -1.48 -16.37
N LEU A 204 12.18 -2.05 -15.91
CA LEU A 204 12.18 -3.07 -14.84
C LEU A 204 12.57 -4.45 -15.40
N ARG A 205 13.83 -4.54 -15.83
CA ARG A 205 14.46 -5.75 -16.38
C ARG A 205 15.86 -5.91 -15.78
N PRO A 206 16.23 -7.13 -15.31
CA PRO A 206 15.37 -8.32 -15.17
C PRO A 206 14.30 -8.15 -14.09
N ASP A 207 13.24 -8.98 -14.16
CA ASP A 207 12.15 -8.95 -13.16
C ASP A 207 12.66 -9.43 -11.80
N PRO A 208 12.49 -8.64 -10.71
CA PRO A 208 13.06 -8.96 -9.41
C PRO A 208 12.50 -10.24 -8.79
N LEU A 209 11.19 -10.51 -8.92
CA LEU A 209 10.58 -11.73 -8.38
C LEU A 209 11.05 -12.99 -9.12
N LEU A 210 11.12 -12.93 -10.44
CA LEU A 210 11.61 -14.07 -11.24
C LEU A 210 13.08 -14.34 -10.97
N THR A 211 13.88 -13.28 -10.79
CA THR A 211 15.30 -13.40 -10.40
C THR A 211 15.44 -14.01 -9.01
N ALA A 212 14.66 -13.58 -8.02
CA ALA A 212 14.65 -14.15 -6.68
C ALA A 212 14.28 -15.65 -6.68
N ARG A 213 13.31 -16.03 -7.51
CA ARG A 213 12.92 -17.44 -7.67
C ARG A 213 14.02 -18.31 -8.28
N ARG A 214 14.72 -17.79 -9.30
CA ARG A 214 15.86 -18.48 -9.92
C ARG A 214 16.99 -18.71 -8.92
N LEU A 215 17.32 -17.70 -8.13
CA LEU A 215 18.34 -17.81 -7.07
C LEU A 215 17.95 -18.83 -6.00
N ALA A 216 16.70 -18.83 -5.57
CA ALA A 216 16.21 -19.78 -4.58
C ALA A 216 16.25 -21.24 -5.11
N ALA A 217 15.97 -21.44 -6.39
CA ALA A 217 16.06 -22.76 -7.03
C ALA A 217 17.52 -23.26 -7.20
N ALA A 218 18.47 -22.33 -7.42
CA ALA A 218 19.88 -22.67 -7.55
C ALA A 218 20.58 -23.05 -6.22
N VAL A 219 20.00 -22.62 -5.07
CA VAL A 219 20.54 -22.90 -3.72
C VAL A 219 19.89 -24.13 -3.08
N ALA A 220 18.80 -24.66 -3.65
CA ALA A 220 18.16 -25.89 -3.16
C ALA A 220 19.14 -27.06 -3.30
N PRO A 221 19.50 -27.81 -2.20
CA PRO A 221 20.37 -28.94 -2.28
C PRO A 221 19.75 -30.00 -3.20
N ALA A 222 20.57 -30.63 -4.05
CA ALA A 222 20.22 -31.82 -4.80
C ALA A 222 20.15 -32.99 -3.82
N THR A 223 19.14 -33.06 -2.97
CA THR A 223 18.89 -34.20 -2.08
C THR A 223 18.25 -35.32 -2.90
N GLY A 224 19.07 -36.30 -3.29
CA GLY A 224 18.63 -37.54 -3.91
C GLY A 224 19.31 -37.79 -5.24
N GLY A 225 20.15 -38.86 -5.28
CA GLY A 225 20.89 -39.37 -6.45
C GLY A 225 19.96 -39.82 -7.59
N GLY A 226 19.38 -38.91 -8.27
CA GLY A 226 18.71 -39.03 -9.56
C GLY A 226 19.28 -37.99 -10.47
N THR A 227 19.58 -38.36 -11.73
CA THR A 227 19.97 -37.47 -12.82
C THR A 227 19.26 -36.13 -12.68
N PRO A 228 19.97 -34.97 -12.78
CA PRO A 228 19.31 -33.68 -12.69
C PRO A 228 18.35 -33.59 -13.88
N ALA A 229 17.11 -34.01 -13.67
CA ALA A 229 16.03 -33.61 -14.53
C ALA A 229 16.00 -32.09 -14.39
N ALA A 230 16.38 -31.38 -15.45
CA ALA A 230 16.35 -29.94 -15.55
C ALA A 230 15.03 -29.50 -14.92
N ALA A 231 15.11 -28.92 -13.70
CA ALA A 231 13.93 -28.31 -13.08
C ALA A 231 13.37 -27.35 -14.13
N PRO A 232 12.14 -27.55 -14.62
CA PRO A 232 11.66 -26.82 -15.78
C PRO A 232 11.86 -25.36 -15.51
N VAL A 233 12.63 -24.68 -16.38
CA VAL A 233 12.78 -23.24 -16.46
C VAL A 233 11.37 -22.70 -16.68
N GLY A 234 10.69 -22.32 -15.57
CA GLY A 234 9.25 -22.07 -15.56
C GLY A 234 8.49 -23.08 -14.72
N ALA A 235 9.00 -23.47 -13.53
CA ALA A 235 8.12 -24.10 -12.54
C ALA A 235 6.93 -23.14 -12.36
N ARG A 236 5.91 -23.34 -13.21
CA ARG A 236 4.62 -22.67 -13.12
C ARG A 236 4.19 -22.84 -11.66
N ALA A 237 3.94 -21.71 -11.00
CA ALA A 237 3.23 -21.76 -9.73
C ALA A 237 2.12 -22.81 -9.87
N PRO A 238 1.99 -23.76 -8.93
CA PRO A 238 1.01 -24.84 -9.07
C PRO A 238 -0.30 -24.24 -9.58
N ARG A 239 -0.92 -24.87 -10.61
CA ARG A 239 -2.22 -24.46 -11.11
C ARG A 239 -3.17 -24.47 -9.91
N GLY A 240 -3.36 -23.33 -9.24
CA GLY A 240 -4.07 -23.25 -7.96
C GLY A 240 -3.42 -22.33 -6.93
N ALA A 241 -2.28 -21.65 -7.22
CA ALA A 241 -1.69 -20.62 -6.36
C ALA A 241 -2.56 -19.34 -6.34
N GLY A 242 -3.87 -19.52 -6.14
CA GLY A 242 -4.86 -18.47 -5.95
C GLY A 242 -4.95 -18.04 -4.49
N MET A 243 -5.99 -17.26 -4.18
CA MET A 243 -6.27 -16.73 -2.85
C MET A 243 -6.38 -17.84 -1.77
N TRP A 244 -6.91 -19.01 -2.13
CA TRP A 244 -7.02 -20.17 -1.23
C TRP A 244 -5.65 -20.74 -0.85
N ALA A 245 -4.71 -20.86 -1.79
CA ALA A 245 -3.36 -21.29 -1.50
C ALA A 245 -2.63 -20.26 -0.62
N ALA A 246 -2.82 -18.97 -0.88
CA ALA A 246 -2.30 -17.91 -0.02
C ALA A 246 -2.84 -18.04 1.42
N TRP A 247 -4.15 -18.24 1.56
CA TRP A 247 -4.80 -18.40 2.85
C TRP A 247 -4.31 -19.64 3.60
N SER A 248 -4.17 -20.79 2.92
CA SER A 248 -3.66 -22.02 3.54
C SER A 248 -2.24 -21.85 4.08
N VAL A 249 -1.36 -21.17 3.32
CA VAL A 249 0.01 -20.87 3.75
C VAL A 249 0.02 -19.94 4.96
N VAL A 250 -0.82 -18.89 4.96
CA VAL A 250 -0.93 -17.93 6.07
C VAL A 250 -1.43 -18.60 7.34
N ARG A 251 -2.45 -19.46 7.24
CA ARG A 251 -2.99 -20.18 8.40
C ARG A 251 -1.95 -21.03 9.11
N GLY A 252 -1.05 -21.67 8.37
CA GLY A 252 0.03 -22.50 8.92
C GLY A 252 1.23 -21.71 9.45
N ARG A 253 1.29 -20.37 9.27
CA ARG A 253 2.46 -19.55 9.60
C ARG A 253 2.13 -18.43 10.56
N PRO A 254 2.42 -18.53 11.87
CA PRO A 254 2.12 -17.50 12.87
C PRO A 254 2.69 -16.13 12.52
N ALA A 255 3.92 -16.07 11.99
CA ALA A 255 4.56 -14.83 11.57
C ALA A 255 3.83 -14.14 10.39
N ALA A 256 3.32 -14.91 9.41
CA ALA A 256 2.52 -14.36 8.32
C ALA A 256 1.19 -13.80 8.81
N ARG A 257 0.53 -14.50 9.75
CA ARG A 257 -0.70 -14.01 10.40
C ARG A 257 -0.46 -12.70 11.15
N LEU A 258 0.64 -12.62 11.90
CA LEU A 258 1.02 -11.38 12.61
C LEU A 258 1.29 -10.25 11.63
N GLY A 259 2.00 -10.51 10.51
CA GLY A 259 2.28 -9.51 9.48
C GLY A 259 1.00 -8.93 8.86
N ILE A 260 0.04 -9.79 8.46
CA ILE A 260 -1.25 -9.35 7.91
C ILE A 260 -2.07 -8.60 8.97
N ALA A 261 -2.14 -9.13 10.20
CA ALA A 261 -2.88 -8.49 11.28
C ALA A 261 -2.33 -7.10 11.61
N ALA A 262 -0.99 -6.93 11.63
CA ALA A 262 -0.35 -5.64 11.87
C ALA A 262 -0.73 -4.61 10.82
N VAL A 263 -0.66 -4.98 9.54
CA VAL A 263 -1.03 -4.11 8.41
C VAL A 263 -2.53 -3.76 8.45
N ALA A 264 -3.40 -4.76 8.63
CA ALA A 264 -4.85 -4.58 8.58
C ALA A 264 -5.38 -3.78 9.78
N VAL A 265 -4.97 -4.14 11.01
CA VAL A 265 -5.43 -3.46 12.24
C VAL A 265 -4.86 -2.05 12.31
N GLY A 266 -3.57 -1.86 11.98
CA GLY A 266 -2.98 -0.53 11.94
C GLY A 266 -3.71 0.39 10.95
N HIS A 267 -4.10 -0.13 9.79
CA HIS A 267 -4.86 0.62 8.78
C HIS A 267 -6.31 0.89 9.22
N LEU A 268 -6.97 -0.10 9.82
CA LEU A 268 -8.31 0.04 10.38
C LEU A 268 -8.37 1.18 11.39
N VAL A 269 -7.48 1.19 12.38
CA VAL A 269 -7.42 2.22 13.43
C VAL A 269 -7.14 3.60 12.81
N MET A 270 -6.19 3.68 11.90
CA MET A 270 -5.84 4.91 11.21
C MET A 270 -7.05 5.48 10.44
N VAL A 271 -7.73 4.65 9.64
CA VAL A 271 -8.89 5.10 8.86
C VAL A 271 -10.05 5.49 9.76
N ALA A 272 -10.35 4.71 10.81
CA ALA A 272 -11.43 5.02 11.75
C ALA A 272 -11.29 6.42 12.35
N VAL A 273 -10.12 6.75 12.87
CA VAL A 273 -9.86 8.03 13.56
C VAL A 273 -9.73 9.18 12.55
N MET A 274 -8.94 9.00 11.48
CA MET A 274 -8.66 10.05 10.50
C MET A 274 -9.90 10.47 9.73
N SER A 275 -10.79 9.52 9.33
CA SER A 275 -11.94 9.81 8.48
C SER A 275 -12.94 10.78 9.13
N MET A 276 -13.07 10.76 10.45
CA MET A 276 -13.98 11.63 11.21
C MET A 276 -13.31 12.90 11.77
N THR A 277 -12.01 13.05 11.59
CA THR A 277 -11.28 14.25 12.04
C THR A 277 -11.77 15.54 11.40
N PRO A 278 -12.06 15.62 10.07
CA PRO A 278 -12.62 16.84 9.48
C PRO A 278 -13.99 17.20 10.07
N VAL A 279 -14.84 16.19 10.33
CA VAL A 279 -16.15 16.40 10.97
C VAL A 279 -15.97 16.97 12.37
N ARG A 280 -15.06 16.40 13.16
CA ARG A 280 -14.73 16.88 14.50
C ARG A 280 -14.24 18.32 14.52
N LEU A 281 -13.41 18.71 13.56
CA LEU A 281 -12.93 20.09 13.43
C LEU A 281 -14.06 21.04 13.04
N GLY A 282 -14.98 20.61 12.19
CA GLY A 282 -16.15 21.39 11.77
C GLY A 282 -17.13 21.70 12.91
N GLU A 283 -17.19 20.84 13.95
CA GLU A 283 -18.04 21.09 15.13
C GLU A 283 -17.55 22.27 15.98
N SER A 284 -16.30 22.72 15.84
CA SER A 284 -15.63 23.64 16.78
C SER A 284 -15.17 24.95 16.16
N HIS A 285 -15.22 25.10 14.82
CA HIS A 285 -14.65 26.25 14.11
C HIS A 285 -15.59 26.75 13.02
N ALA A 286 -15.49 28.02 12.70
CA ALA A 286 -16.25 28.62 11.58
C ALA A 286 -15.80 28.06 10.24
N ASP A 287 -16.72 27.96 9.26
CA ASP A 287 -16.49 27.29 7.96
C ASP A 287 -15.23 27.76 7.22
N ALA A 288 -14.91 29.08 7.31
CA ALA A 288 -13.72 29.63 6.65
C ALA A 288 -12.39 29.10 7.21
N ASP A 289 -12.33 28.80 8.51
CA ASP A 289 -11.12 28.32 9.19
C ASP A 289 -11.00 26.81 9.16
N VAL A 290 -12.12 26.09 9.08
CA VAL A 290 -12.16 24.60 9.09
C VAL A 290 -11.30 24.01 7.98
N LEU A 291 -11.43 24.49 6.74
CA LEU A 291 -10.67 23.96 5.60
C LEU A 291 -9.17 24.12 5.77
N ARG A 292 -8.73 25.26 6.32
CA ARG A 292 -7.31 25.50 6.60
C ARG A 292 -6.80 24.58 7.70
N LEU A 293 -7.55 24.46 8.78
CA LEU A 293 -7.20 23.59 9.92
C LEU A 293 -7.17 22.11 9.52
N VAL A 294 -8.17 21.65 8.79
CA VAL A 294 -8.21 20.30 8.23
C VAL A 294 -6.98 20.05 7.35
N GLY A 295 -6.63 20.99 6.47
CA GLY A 295 -5.45 20.89 5.62
C GLY A 295 -4.16 20.73 6.43
N ILE A 296 -3.95 21.57 7.45
CA ILE A 296 -2.76 21.50 8.31
C ILE A 296 -2.72 20.17 9.08
N VAL A 297 -3.82 19.80 9.74
CA VAL A 297 -3.91 18.60 10.59
C VAL A 297 -3.70 17.33 9.76
N LEU A 298 -4.31 17.24 8.59
CA LEU A 298 -4.10 16.09 7.70
C LEU A 298 -2.70 16.06 7.10
N SER A 299 -2.12 17.21 6.76
CA SER A 299 -0.72 17.27 6.29
C SER A 299 0.26 16.77 7.35
N LEU A 300 0.07 17.16 8.61
CA LEU A 300 0.86 16.67 9.73
C LEU A 300 0.69 15.15 9.93
N HIS A 301 -0.53 14.64 9.81
CA HIS A 301 -0.82 13.21 9.85
C HIS A 301 -0.09 12.45 8.74
N ILE A 302 -0.20 12.92 7.49
CA ILE A 302 0.46 12.33 6.33
C ILE A 302 2.00 12.36 6.50
N ALA A 303 2.52 13.46 7.03
CA ALA A 303 3.94 13.53 7.38
C ALA A 303 4.33 12.47 8.43
N GLY A 304 3.51 12.26 9.46
CA GLY A 304 3.67 11.19 10.42
C GLY A 304 3.69 9.79 9.77
N MET A 305 2.82 9.56 8.80
CA MET A 305 2.76 8.27 8.08
C MET A 305 4.05 7.97 7.29
N TYR A 306 4.58 8.95 6.59
CA TYR A 306 5.58 8.71 5.54
C TYR A 306 6.95 9.33 5.79
N ALA A 307 7.03 10.54 6.39
CA ALA A 307 8.28 11.27 6.48
C ALA A 307 9.37 10.52 7.30
N LEU A 308 8.96 9.86 8.38
CA LEU A 308 9.86 9.08 9.24
C LEU A 308 9.93 7.60 8.85
N SER A 309 9.30 7.17 7.74
CA SER A 309 9.31 5.75 7.33
C SER A 309 10.73 5.17 7.11
N PRO A 310 11.77 5.90 6.65
CA PRO A 310 13.12 5.36 6.59
C PRO A 310 13.71 5.02 7.97
N LEU A 311 13.40 5.83 8.99
CA LEU A 311 13.77 5.55 10.38
C LEU A 311 13.05 4.31 10.90
N VAL A 312 11.75 4.20 10.63
CA VAL A 312 10.94 3.02 10.98
C VAL A 312 11.50 1.77 10.31
N GLY A 313 11.91 1.87 9.04
CA GLY A 313 12.54 0.76 8.32
C GLY A 313 13.87 0.34 8.94
N TRP A 314 14.72 1.29 9.31
CA TRP A 314 15.97 1.03 10.00
C TRP A 314 15.74 0.38 11.38
N LEU A 315 14.79 0.90 12.15
CA LEU A 315 14.38 0.29 13.42
C LEU A 315 13.87 -1.15 13.23
N THR A 316 13.08 -1.39 12.17
CA THR A 316 12.58 -2.72 11.81
C THR A 316 13.70 -3.72 11.57
N ASP A 317 14.78 -3.28 10.92
CA ASP A 317 15.94 -4.13 10.66
C ASP A 317 16.80 -4.33 11.92
N ARG A 318 16.92 -3.31 12.77
CA ARG A 318 17.79 -3.32 13.96
C ARG A 318 17.16 -3.97 15.20
N LEU A 319 15.91 -3.61 15.51
CA LEU A 319 15.20 -4.07 16.71
C LEU A 319 14.37 -5.33 16.45
N GLY A 320 14.17 -5.66 15.15
CA GLY A 320 13.31 -6.74 14.71
C GLY A 320 11.86 -6.34 14.48
N ARG A 321 11.21 -7.09 13.61
CA ARG A 321 9.89 -6.77 13.05
C ARG A 321 8.81 -6.69 14.13
N ARG A 322 8.87 -7.63 15.09
CA ARG A 322 7.89 -7.74 16.18
C ARG A 322 7.96 -6.57 17.16
N ALA A 323 9.16 -6.15 17.53
CA ALA A 323 9.36 -5.01 18.43
C ALA A 323 8.81 -3.72 17.81
N VAL A 324 9.04 -3.50 16.51
CA VAL A 324 8.51 -2.32 15.80
C VAL A 324 6.99 -2.39 15.62
N ILE A 325 6.41 -3.56 15.38
CA ILE A 325 4.94 -3.74 15.39
C ILE A 325 4.37 -3.32 16.75
N LEU A 326 4.94 -3.80 17.85
CA LEU A 326 4.50 -3.46 19.21
C LEU A 326 4.69 -1.97 19.51
N GLY A 327 5.81 -1.37 19.09
CA GLY A 327 6.03 0.08 19.19
C GLY A 327 5.00 0.87 18.41
N GLY A 328 4.68 0.44 17.17
CA GLY A 328 3.62 1.01 16.34
C GLY A 328 2.25 0.92 17.01
N VAL A 329 1.94 -0.23 17.60
CA VAL A 329 0.72 -0.44 18.40
C VAL A 329 0.67 0.53 19.59
N GLY A 330 1.75 0.68 20.33
CA GLY A 330 1.84 1.65 21.44
C GLY A 330 1.56 3.08 20.98
N LEU A 331 2.11 3.47 19.82
CA LEU A 331 1.84 4.78 19.21
C LEU A 331 0.37 4.94 18.79
N LEU A 332 -0.26 3.90 18.22
CA LEU A 332 -1.69 3.93 17.86
C LEU A 332 -2.57 4.09 19.10
N LEU A 333 -2.27 3.40 20.21
CA LEU A 333 -2.99 3.53 21.48
C LEU A 333 -2.81 4.93 22.07
N ALA A 334 -1.59 5.46 22.09
CA ALA A 334 -1.31 6.83 22.51
C ALA A 334 -2.04 7.86 21.63
N ALA A 335 -2.08 7.65 20.31
CA ALA A 335 -2.81 8.47 19.37
C ALA A 335 -4.31 8.52 19.69
N CYS A 336 -4.93 7.36 19.92
CA CYS A 336 -6.34 7.26 20.29
C CYS A 336 -6.62 7.97 21.61
N ALA A 337 -5.76 7.82 22.63
CA ALA A 337 -5.91 8.48 23.90
C ALA A 337 -5.78 10.01 23.79
N VAL A 338 -4.74 10.49 23.07
CA VAL A 338 -4.51 11.93 22.88
C VAL A 338 -5.60 12.58 22.04
N ALA A 339 -6.00 11.95 20.92
CA ALA A 339 -7.04 12.47 20.03
C ALA A 339 -8.43 12.41 20.69
N GLY A 340 -8.77 11.31 21.36
CA GLY A 340 -10.05 11.13 22.03
C GLY A 340 -10.28 12.09 23.23
N THR A 341 -9.19 12.50 23.89
CA THR A 341 -9.24 13.46 24.99
C THR A 341 -8.89 14.89 24.59
N ALA A 342 -8.72 15.18 23.29
CA ALA A 342 -8.33 16.50 22.81
C ALA A 342 -9.41 17.57 23.01
N GLY A 343 -10.70 17.18 23.15
CA GLY A 343 -11.79 18.14 23.23
C GLY A 343 -11.77 19.07 21.98
N HIS A 344 -11.79 20.38 22.20
CA HIS A 344 -11.72 21.39 21.14
C HIS A 344 -10.28 21.91 20.89
N HIS A 345 -9.27 21.33 21.52
CA HIS A 345 -7.87 21.75 21.37
C HIS A 345 -7.23 21.19 20.09
N THR A 346 -7.29 21.95 18.99
CA THR A 346 -6.71 21.57 17.69
C THR A 346 -5.22 21.16 17.77
N PRO A 347 -4.33 21.84 18.51
CA PRO A 347 -2.94 21.39 18.66
C PRO A 347 -2.81 20.00 19.25
N ARG A 348 -3.60 19.66 20.27
CA ARG A 348 -3.62 18.33 20.90
C ARG A 348 -4.12 17.25 19.93
N LEU A 349 -5.17 17.57 19.16
CA LEU A 349 -5.68 16.69 18.11
C LEU A 349 -4.59 16.46 17.05
N SER A 350 -3.88 17.50 16.62
CA SER A 350 -2.77 17.40 15.65
C SER A 350 -1.67 16.47 16.14
N VAL A 351 -1.26 16.56 17.41
CA VAL A 351 -0.29 15.64 18.02
C VAL A 351 -0.83 14.20 17.98
N GLY A 352 -2.10 14.00 18.35
CA GLY A 352 -2.74 12.68 18.25
C GLY A 352 -2.68 12.11 16.83
N LEU A 353 -2.93 12.93 15.80
CA LEU A 353 -2.88 12.48 14.40
C LEU A 353 -1.47 12.24 13.88
N VAL A 354 -0.46 12.98 14.34
CA VAL A 354 0.95 12.67 14.04
C VAL A 354 1.33 11.30 14.63
N LEU A 355 0.98 11.05 15.91
CA LEU A 355 1.20 9.75 16.55
C LEU A 355 0.46 8.63 15.82
N LEU A 356 -0.76 8.89 15.34
CA LEU A 356 -1.57 7.95 14.54
C LEU A 356 -0.83 7.56 13.25
N GLY A 357 -0.29 8.56 12.53
CA GLY A 357 0.49 8.34 11.33
C GLY A 357 1.76 7.54 11.58
N LEU A 358 2.51 7.86 12.64
CA LEU A 358 3.71 7.13 13.05
C LEU A 358 3.40 5.68 13.46
N GLY A 359 2.33 5.46 14.22
CA GLY A 359 1.89 4.14 14.63
C GLY A 359 1.49 3.28 13.43
N TRP A 360 0.77 3.87 12.47
CA TRP A 360 0.45 3.24 11.20
C TRP A 360 1.72 2.89 10.41
N SER A 361 2.68 3.80 10.32
CA SER A 361 3.96 3.55 9.65
C SER A 361 4.70 2.35 10.25
N GLY A 362 4.75 2.26 11.58
CA GLY A 362 5.37 1.14 12.30
C GLY A 362 4.72 -0.20 11.97
N THR A 363 3.40 -0.29 12.07
CA THR A 363 2.65 -1.52 11.78
C THR A 363 2.71 -1.90 10.30
N MET A 364 2.67 -0.91 9.38
CA MET A 364 2.71 -1.10 7.95
C MET A 364 4.08 -1.59 7.48
N VAL A 365 5.17 -0.91 7.86
CA VAL A 365 6.53 -1.25 7.42
C VAL A 365 6.97 -2.58 7.99
N ALA A 366 6.87 -2.74 9.32
CA ALA A 366 7.32 -3.96 9.98
C ALA A 366 6.41 -5.16 9.66
N GLY A 367 5.09 -4.96 9.58
CA GLY A 367 4.13 -6.00 9.20
C GLY A 367 4.33 -6.49 7.77
N SER A 368 4.52 -5.58 6.80
CA SER A 368 4.79 -5.92 5.40
C SER A 368 6.14 -6.63 5.23
N THR A 369 7.17 -6.22 5.98
CA THR A 369 8.48 -6.86 5.99
C THR A 369 8.38 -8.27 6.54
N LEU A 370 7.75 -8.44 7.71
CA LEU A 370 7.53 -9.74 8.35
C LEU A 370 6.77 -10.69 7.43
N LEU A 371 5.71 -10.21 6.78
CA LEU A 371 4.92 -10.99 5.83
C LEU A 371 5.78 -11.48 4.67
N SER A 372 6.59 -10.59 4.08
CA SER A 372 7.44 -10.92 2.94
C SER A 372 8.52 -11.96 3.26
N GLU A 373 8.99 -12.00 4.51
CA GLU A 373 9.99 -12.96 5.00
C GLU A 373 9.37 -14.31 5.39
N SER A 374 8.13 -14.30 5.85
CA SER A 374 7.46 -15.48 6.41
C SER A 374 6.95 -16.45 5.36
N VAL A 375 6.97 -16.09 4.07
CA VAL A 375 6.37 -16.91 3.01
C VAL A 375 7.35 -17.19 1.88
N PRO A 376 7.25 -18.39 1.24
CA PRO A 376 8.08 -18.74 0.10
C PRO A 376 7.89 -17.78 -1.09
N ALA A 377 8.94 -17.59 -1.89
CA ALA A 377 8.93 -16.66 -3.01
C ALA A 377 7.83 -16.97 -4.05
N TRP A 378 7.46 -18.23 -4.25
CA TRP A 378 6.46 -18.63 -5.24
C TRP A 378 5.03 -18.21 -4.89
N VAL A 379 4.67 -18.11 -3.58
CA VAL A 379 3.33 -17.73 -3.13
C VAL A 379 3.28 -16.27 -2.64
N ARG A 380 4.43 -15.63 -2.51
CA ARG A 380 4.57 -14.28 -1.93
C ARG A 380 3.63 -13.24 -2.55
N PRO A 381 3.48 -13.11 -3.89
CA PRO A 381 2.57 -12.13 -4.46
C PRO A 381 1.11 -12.37 -4.06
N SER A 382 0.68 -13.64 -4.05
CA SER A 382 -0.71 -13.98 -3.68
C SER A 382 -1.01 -13.67 -2.22
N VAL A 383 -0.03 -13.92 -1.31
CA VAL A 383 -0.16 -13.59 0.12
C VAL A 383 -0.13 -12.08 0.35
N GLN A 384 0.68 -11.36 -0.38
CA GLN A 384 0.74 -9.90 -0.33
C GLN A 384 -0.56 -9.26 -0.85
N GLY A 385 -1.13 -9.82 -1.94
CA GLY A 385 -2.44 -9.40 -2.45
C GLY A 385 -3.57 -9.69 -1.46
N LEU A 386 -3.52 -10.83 -0.76
CA LEU A 386 -4.45 -11.13 0.32
C LEU A 386 -4.34 -10.12 1.47
N SER A 387 -3.12 -9.74 1.83
CA SER A 387 -2.86 -8.72 2.86
C SER A 387 -3.45 -7.36 2.47
N ASP A 388 -3.22 -6.92 1.23
CA ASP A 388 -3.75 -5.64 0.74
C ASP A 388 -5.28 -5.65 0.61
N LEU A 389 -5.87 -6.79 0.22
CA LEU A 389 -7.32 -6.97 0.21
C LEU A 389 -7.91 -6.85 1.62
N ILE A 390 -7.34 -7.58 2.59
CA ILE A 390 -7.80 -7.54 4.00
C ILE A 390 -7.63 -6.13 4.58
N MET A 391 -6.49 -5.48 4.33
CA MET A 391 -6.23 -4.10 4.75
C MET A 391 -7.27 -3.13 4.17
N GLY A 392 -7.55 -3.21 2.86
CA GLY A 392 -8.50 -2.34 2.19
C GLY A 392 -9.92 -2.54 2.70
N LEU A 393 -10.36 -3.79 2.89
CA LEU A 393 -11.69 -4.10 3.43
C LEU A 393 -11.81 -3.66 4.91
N ALA A 394 -10.74 -3.84 5.70
CA ALA A 394 -10.72 -3.37 7.08
C ALA A 394 -10.82 -1.83 7.15
N GLY A 395 -10.11 -1.12 6.29
CA GLY A 395 -10.21 0.34 6.18
C GLY A 395 -11.59 0.82 5.72
N ALA A 396 -12.16 0.18 4.68
CA ALA A 396 -13.49 0.52 4.18
C ALA A 396 -14.58 0.29 5.26
N GLY A 397 -14.52 -0.85 5.95
CA GLY A 397 -15.42 -1.16 7.06
C GLY A 397 -15.27 -0.16 8.22
N ALA A 398 -14.03 0.21 8.55
CA ALA A 398 -13.75 1.20 9.59
C ALA A 398 -14.31 2.58 9.23
N ALA A 399 -14.17 3.04 7.98
CA ALA A 399 -14.71 4.32 7.53
C ALA A 399 -16.23 4.37 7.64
N VAL A 400 -16.92 3.31 7.25
CA VAL A 400 -18.39 3.21 7.39
C VAL A 400 -18.80 3.20 8.86
N ALA A 401 -18.18 2.34 9.67
CA ALA A 401 -18.51 2.21 11.09
C ALA A 401 -18.23 3.51 11.86
N SER A 402 -17.15 4.23 11.51
CA SER A 402 -16.77 5.46 12.20
C SER A 402 -17.80 6.57 12.03
N GLY A 403 -18.49 6.66 10.89
CA GLY A 403 -19.59 7.61 10.67
C GLY A 403 -20.76 7.38 11.63
N PHE A 404 -21.19 6.12 11.76
CA PHE A 404 -22.26 5.75 12.70
C PHE A 404 -21.86 6.00 14.16
N VAL A 405 -20.66 5.61 14.56
CA VAL A 405 -20.16 5.82 15.93
C VAL A 405 -20.03 7.32 16.22
N MET A 406 -19.49 8.10 15.28
CA MET A 406 -19.37 9.55 15.44
C MET A 406 -20.73 10.20 15.68
N GLN A 407 -21.75 9.80 14.91
CA GLN A 407 -23.11 10.36 15.00
C GLN A 407 -23.81 9.96 16.32
N SER A 408 -23.64 8.70 16.76
CA SER A 408 -24.37 8.15 17.92
C SER A 408 -23.69 8.37 19.27
N ALA A 409 -22.35 8.38 19.31
CA ALA A 409 -21.58 8.37 20.54
C ALA A 409 -20.39 9.36 20.55
N GLY A 410 -20.14 10.05 19.45
CA GLY A 410 -19.11 11.08 19.34
C GLY A 410 -17.67 10.55 19.17
N TYR A 411 -16.76 11.50 18.97
CA TYR A 411 -15.36 11.22 18.66
C TYR A 411 -14.57 10.50 19.77
N PRO A 412 -14.78 10.76 21.09
CA PRO A 412 -14.09 10.03 22.14
C PRO A 412 -14.41 8.54 22.16
N VAL A 413 -15.67 8.17 21.93
CA VAL A 413 -16.09 6.75 21.85
C VAL A 413 -15.52 6.10 20.61
N LEU A 414 -15.48 6.80 19.47
CA LEU A 414 -14.84 6.31 18.24
C LEU A 414 -13.36 5.95 18.48
N THR A 415 -12.59 6.86 19.11
CA THR A 415 -11.18 6.61 19.41
C THR A 415 -10.97 5.49 20.41
N LEU A 416 -11.86 5.34 21.39
CA LEU A 416 -11.85 4.23 22.34
C LEU A 416 -12.08 2.89 21.63
N LEU A 417 -13.07 2.79 20.77
CA LEU A 417 -13.35 1.58 20.00
C LEU A 417 -12.20 1.25 19.05
N ALA A 418 -11.57 2.26 18.44
CA ALA A 418 -10.37 2.07 17.63
C ALA A 418 -9.20 1.53 18.47
N ALA A 419 -9.02 2.00 19.71
CA ALA A 419 -8.02 1.46 20.63
C ALA A 419 -8.33 0.00 21.03
N VAL A 420 -9.58 -0.34 21.30
CA VAL A 420 -9.99 -1.72 21.60
C VAL A 420 -9.74 -2.66 20.43
N ALA A 421 -9.93 -2.20 19.19
CA ALA A 421 -9.65 -3.00 17.99
C ALA A 421 -8.18 -3.44 17.85
N VAL A 422 -7.25 -2.83 18.59
CA VAL A 422 -5.83 -3.21 18.62
C VAL A 422 -5.56 -4.44 19.50
N VAL A 423 -6.43 -4.74 20.47
CA VAL A 423 -6.22 -5.80 21.47
C VAL A 423 -5.90 -7.17 20.83
N PRO A 424 -6.62 -7.66 19.82
CA PRO A 424 -6.30 -8.93 19.18
C PRO A 424 -4.89 -8.94 18.54
N LEU A 425 -4.43 -7.80 18.00
CA LEU A 425 -3.09 -7.67 17.45
C LEU A 425 -2.03 -7.78 18.55
N VAL A 426 -2.22 -7.12 19.68
CA VAL A 426 -1.33 -7.24 20.86
C VAL A 426 -1.24 -8.70 21.31
N ALA A 427 -2.39 -9.35 21.48
CA ALA A 427 -2.44 -10.76 21.89
C ALA A 427 -1.68 -11.66 20.89
N LEU A 428 -1.81 -11.41 19.60
CA LEU A 428 -1.09 -12.16 18.56
C LEU A 428 0.42 -11.84 18.57
N ALA A 429 0.78 -10.57 18.79
CA ALA A 429 2.17 -10.14 18.84
C ALA A 429 2.91 -10.65 20.10
N LEU A 430 2.25 -10.87 21.21
CA LEU A 430 2.87 -11.37 22.44
C LEU A 430 2.99 -12.91 22.48
N ARG A 431 2.31 -13.65 21.61
CA ARG A 431 2.44 -15.13 21.58
C ARG A 431 3.88 -15.53 21.27
N PRO A 432 4.46 -16.48 22.04
CA PRO A 432 5.78 -17.01 21.73
C PRO A 432 5.74 -17.65 20.33
N VAL A 433 6.69 -17.29 19.46
CA VAL A 433 6.91 -18.03 18.24
C VAL A 433 7.71 -19.28 18.64
N PRO A 434 7.23 -20.51 18.37
CA PRO A 434 8.02 -21.69 18.60
C PRO A 434 9.34 -21.52 17.84
N THR A 435 10.45 -21.41 18.53
CA THR A 435 11.77 -21.53 17.95
C THR A 435 11.84 -22.96 17.40
N ARG A 436 11.91 -23.11 16.09
CA ARG A 436 12.20 -24.40 15.47
C ARG A 436 13.53 -24.84 16.08
N ALA A 437 13.50 -25.91 16.88
CA ALA A 437 14.72 -26.52 17.38
C ALA A 437 15.60 -26.80 16.16
N PRO A 438 16.92 -26.55 16.22
CA PRO A 438 17.83 -26.99 15.18
C PRO A 438 17.61 -28.50 15.06
N ASP A 439 17.30 -28.96 13.83
CA ASP A 439 17.23 -30.38 13.52
C ASP A 439 18.54 -30.98 14.05
N LYS A 440 18.42 -31.80 15.09
CA LYS A 440 19.55 -32.61 15.58
C LYS A 440 19.88 -33.54 14.43
N GLU A 441 20.96 -33.21 13.73
CA GLU A 441 21.64 -34.19 12.88
C GLU A 441 22.05 -35.35 13.78
N GLY A 442 21.40 -36.48 13.61
CA GLY A 442 21.78 -37.79 14.10
C GLY A 442 22.24 -38.68 12.94
#